data_a742787147c6edc9d57a26b76fcb25de
#
_entry.id   a742787147c6edc9d57a26b76fcb25de
#
_cell.length_a   1.000
_cell.length_b   1.000
_cell.length_c   1.000
_cell.angle_alpha   90.00
_cell.angle_beta   90.00
_cell.angle_gamma   90.00
#
_symmetry.space_group_name_H-M   'P 1'
#
loop_
_entity.id
_entity.type
_entity.pdbx_description
1 polymer ?
#
loop_
_entity_poly.entity_id
_entity_poly.type
_entity_poly.pdbx_seq_one_letter_code
_entity_poly.pdbx_strand_id
1 'polypeptide(L)'
;MDFKVQLKKYQEQVNNELEKYSGKKDVPEKILNNSMEYSLMAGGKRLRPILVIATYEIFGKNINKCIPYAVAIEMVHNFSLIHDDLPGIDNDDFRHGKPTNHKKFNEDRKSTRQNSSHPL
;
A
#
# COMPACT_ATOMS: atom_id res chain seq x y z
N MET A 1 -5.04 13.42 -26.27
CA MET A 1 -5.20 12.27 -25.37
C MET A 1 -6.04 12.67 -24.18
N ASP A 2 -7.04 11.89 -23.86
CA ASP A 2 -7.92 12.19 -22.73
C ASP A 2 -7.14 12.07 -21.41
N PHE A 3 -7.26 13.07 -20.57
CA PHE A 3 -6.60 13.12 -19.26
C PHE A 3 -6.97 11.91 -18.38
N LYS A 4 -8.25 11.54 -18.38
CA LYS A 4 -8.72 10.40 -17.57
C LYS A 4 -8.11 9.08 -18.00
N VAL A 5 -7.96 8.89 -19.31
CA VAL A 5 -7.34 7.67 -19.86
C VAL A 5 -5.86 7.61 -19.46
N GLN A 6 -5.16 8.73 -19.56
CA GLN A 6 -3.75 8.79 -19.18
C GLN A 6 -3.56 8.57 -17.69
N LEU A 7 -4.42 9.16 -16.86
CA LEU A 7 -4.39 8.98 -15.41
C LEU A 7 -4.57 7.51 -15.04
N LYS A 8 -5.55 6.85 -15.65
CA LYS A 8 -5.81 5.43 -15.39
C LYS A 8 -4.62 4.57 -15.80
N LYS A 9 -3.99 4.88 -16.92
CA LYS A 9 -2.80 4.17 -17.39
C LYS A 9 -1.67 4.25 -16.36
N TYR A 10 -1.43 5.43 -15.83
CA TYR A 10 -0.42 5.62 -14.78
C TYR A 10 -0.78 4.87 -13.51
N GLN A 11 -2.05 4.90 -13.11
CA GLN A 11 -2.51 4.16 -11.92
C GLN A 11 -2.26 2.66 -12.07
N GLU A 12 -2.60 2.10 -13.22
CA GLU A 12 -2.38 0.67 -13.48
C GLU A 12 -0.89 0.33 -13.45
N GLN A 13 -0.07 1.18 -14.03
CA GLN A 13 1.38 0.99 -14.04
C GLN A 13 1.95 1.00 -12.62
N VAL A 14 1.52 1.95 -11.79
CA VAL A 14 1.94 2.03 -10.39
C VAL A 14 1.47 0.81 -9.60
N ASN A 15 0.20 0.43 -9.77
CA ASN A 15 -0.36 -0.72 -9.07
C ASN A 15 0.35 -2.02 -9.43
N ASN A 16 0.69 -2.21 -10.70
CA ASN A 16 1.44 -3.38 -11.15
C ASN A 16 2.84 -3.43 -10.51
N GLU A 17 3.49 -2.29 -10.41
CA GLU A 17 4.82 -2.23 -9.77
C GLU A 17 4.73 -2.48 -8.26
N LEU A 18 3.73 -1.90 -7.59
CA LEU A 18 3.51 -2.16 -6.17
C LEU A 18 3.27 -3.65 -5.90
N GLU A 19 2.52 -4.30 -6.76
CA GLU A 19 2.25 -5.73 -6.64
C GLU A 19 3.53 -6.56 -6.70
N LYS A 20 4.50 -6.16 -7.51
CA LYS A 20 5.80 -6.85 -7.59
C LYS A 20 6.59 -6.80 -6.29
N TYR A 21 6.43 -5.73 -5.51
CA TYR A 21 7.14 -5.55 -4.26
C TYR A 21 6.37 -6.06 -3.05
N SER A 22 5.13 -6.47 -3.23
CA SER A 22 4.29 -7.02 -2.17
C SER A 22 4.03 -8.51 -2.42
N GLY A 23 3.47 -9.19 -1.43
CA GLY A 23 2.97 -10.55 -1.61
C GLY A 23 4.03 -11.63 -1.73
N LYS A 24 5.21 -11.45 -1.14
CA LYS A 24 6.21 -12.52 -1.08
C LYS A 24 5.71 -13.62 -0.15
N LYS A 25 5.32 -14.76 -0.74
CA LYS A 25 4.64 -15.84 0.01
C LYS A 25 5.55 -16.68 0.89
N ASP A 26 6.85 -16.67 0.63
CA ASP A 26 7.82 -17.56 1.28
C ASP A 26 8.72 -16.85 2.29
N VAL A 27 8.21 -15.80 2.93
CA VAL A 27 8.97 -15.09 3.97
C VAL A 27 8.56 -15.61 5.35
N PRO A 28 9.51 -15.65 6.32
CA PRO A 28 9.20 -16.09 7.68
C PRO A 28 8.15 -15.21 8.37
N GLU A 29 8.14 -13.93 8.07
CA GLU A 29 7.24 -12.95 8.68
C GLU A 29 5.96 -12.78 7.87
N LYS A 30 5.16 -13.85 7.77
CA LYS A 30 3.94 -13.83 6.96
C LYS A 30 2.93 -12.78 7.40
N ILE A 31 2.75 -12.60 8.69
CA ILE A 31 1.78 -11.63 9.23
C ILE A 31 2.20 -10.22 8.85
N LEU A 32 3.47 -9.89 9.01
CA LEU A 32 3.99 -8.58 8.63
C LEU A 32 3.85 -8.34 7.13
N ASN A 33 4.22 -9.33 6.33
CA ASN A 33 4.13 -9.22 4.87
C ASN A 33 2.67 -9.05 4.42
N ASN A 34 1.75 -9.81 4.99
CA ASN A 34 0.33 -9.70 4.68
C ASN A 34 -0.23 -8.35 5.10
N SER A 35 0.23 -7.82 6.23
CA SER A 35 -0.17 -6.50 6.72
C SER A 35 0.27 -5.41 5.75
N MET A 36 1.51 -5.48 5.27
CA MET A 36 2.03 -4.51 4.31
C MET A 36 1.27 -4.58 2.98
N GLU A 37 1.06 -5.79 2.46
CA GLU A 37 0.32 -5.99 1.22
C GLU A 37 -1.12 -5.49 1.33
N TYR A 38 -1.77 -5.78 2.43
CA TYR A 38 -3.15 -5.35 2.68
C TYR A 38 -3.29 -3.83 2.50
N SER A 39 -2.42 -3.06 3.13
CA SER A 39 -2.49 -1.60 3.06
C SER A 39 -2.07 -1.07 1.69
N LEU A 40 -1.03 -1.63 1.08
CA LEU A 40 -0.56 -1.19 -0.23
C LEU A 40 -1.61 -1.45 -1.31
N MET A 41 -2.30 -2.59 -1.25
CA MET A 41 -3.25 -3.00 -2.28
C MET A 41 -4.70 -2.63 -1.95
N ALA A 42 -4.94 -1.92 -0.84
CA ALA A 42 -6.29 -1.54 -0.42
C ALA A 42 -6.93 -0.48 -1.32
N GLY A 43 -6.17 0.14 -2.20
CA GLY A 43 -6.67 1.17 -3.10
C GLY A 43 -5.96 2.49 -2.90
N GLY A 44 -6.58 3.54 -3.40
CA GLY A 44 -6.01 4.87 -3.41
C GLY A 44 -5.79 5.37 -4.83
N LYS A 45 -5.70 6.68 -4.97
CA LYS A 45 -5.60 7.33 -6.29
C LYS A 45 -4.20 7.28 -6.88
N ARG A 46 -3.20 6.96 -6.07
CA ARG A 46 -1.78 6.89 -6.48
C ARG A 46 -1.25 8.21 -7.04
N LEU A 47 -1.76 9.34 -6.55
CA LEU A 47 -1.40 10.66 -7.11
C LEU A 47 0.09 11.00 -6.96
N ARG A 48 0.69 10.65 -5.83
CA ARG A 48 2.10 10.97 -5.58
C ARG A 48 3.04 10.26 -6.57
N PRO A 49 2.96 8.94 -6.73
CA PRO A 49 3.80 8.28 -7.73
C PRO A 49 3.47 8.69 -9.16
N ILE A 50 2.20 8.99 -9.46
CA ILE A 50 1.80 9.47 -10.79
C ILE A 50 2.49 10.80 -11.10
N LEU A 51 2.55 11.72 -10.13
CA LEU A 51 3.25 12.99 -10.29
C LEU A 51 4.75 12.79 -10.54
N VAL A 52 5.36 11.81 -9.88
CA VAL A 52 6.77 11.49 -10.13
C VAL A 52 6.96 11.04 -11.58
N ILE A 53 6.13 10.10 -12.04
CA ILE A 53 6.23 9.56 -13.39
C ILE A 53 5.96 10.64 -14.45
N ALA A 54 4.89 11.41 -14.27
CA ALA A 54 4.50 12.45 -15.23
C ALA A 54 5.58 13.53 -15.32
N THR A 55 6.14 13.95 -14.19
CA THR A 55 7.21 14.94 -14.16
C THR A 55 8.46 14.40 -14.84
N TYR A 56 8.82 13.15 -14.56
CA TYR A 56 9.99 12.53 -15.17
C TYR A 56 9.85 12.43 -16.70
N GLU A 57 8.65 12.12 -17.21
CA GLU A 57 8.41 12.03 -18.65
C GLU A 57 8.67 13.35 -19.38
N ILE A 58 8.49 14.49 -18.70
CA ILE A 58 8.79 15.80 -19.28
C ILE A 58 10.28 15.95 -19.56
N PHE A 59 11.13 15.43 -18.67
CA PHE A 59 12.58 15.64 -18.74
C PHE A 59 13.35 14.38 -19.15
N GLY A 60 12.77 13.21 -18.99
CA GLY A 60 13.43 11.94 -19.20
C GLY A 60 12.82 11.14 -20.31
N LYS A 61 13.60 10.19 -20.83
CA LYS A 61 13.16 9.34 -21.94
C LYS A 61 12.78 7.92 -21.49
N ASN A 62 13.24 7.51 -20.31
CA ASN A 62 13.03 6.14 -19.83
C ASN A 62 12.43 6.17 -18.44
N ILE A 63 11.11 6.04 -18.35
CA ILE A 63 10.39 6.08 -17.09
C ILE A 63 10.76 4.94 -16.14
N ASN A 64 11.32 3.84 -16.65
CA ASN A 64 11.75 2.73 -15.80
C ASN A 64 12.77 3.16 -14.75
N LYS A 65 13.52 4.22 -15.02
CA LYS A 65 14.48 4.75 -14.06
C LYS A 65 13.83 5.42 -12.85
N CYS A 66 12.63 5.99 -13.02
CA CYS A 66 11.93 6.65 -11.92
C CYS A 66 10.94 5.76 -11.19
N ILE A 67 10.58 4.61 -11.74
CA ILE A 67 9.59 3.72 -11.14
C ILE A 67 9.95 3.31 -9.70
N PRO A 68 11.20 2.92 -9.38
CA PRO A 68 11.53 2.58 -7.99
C PRO A 68 11.29 3.74 -7.02
N TYR A 69 11.56 4.96 -7.45
CA TYR A 69 11.32 6.15 -6.62
C TYR A 69 9.84 6.43 -6.45
N ALA A 70 9.06 6.26 -7.51
CA ALA A 70 7.61 6.42 -7.45
C ALA A 70 6.99 5.40 -6.48
N VAL A 71 7.42 4.14 -6.55
CA VAL A 71 6.97 3.09 -5.65
C VAL A 71 7.36 3.40 -4.21
N ALA A 72 8.59 3.84 -3.98
CA ALA A 72 9.07 4.18 -2.63
C ALA A 72 8.24 5.30 -2.01
N ILE A 73 7.92 6.33 -2.78
CA ILE A 73 7.09 7.44 -2.31
C ILE A 73 5.70 6.94 -1.92
N GLU A 74 5.10 6.07 -2.71
CA GLU A 74 3.79 5.51 -2.39
C GLU A 74 3.84 4.64 -1.13
N MET A 75 4.90 3.87 -0.94
CA MET A 75 5.07 3.07 0.28
C MET A 75 5.18 3.95 1.53
N VAL A 76 5.95 5.04 1.45
CA VAL A 76 6.06 6.00 2.56
C VAL A 76 4.70 6.64 2.84
N HIS A 77 3.97 7.00 1.79
CA HIS A 77 2.62 7.56 1.93
C HIS A 77 1.70 6.57 2.64
N ASN A 78 1.70 5.30 2.25
CA ASN A 78 0.89 4.27 2.89
C ASN A 78 1.27 4.09 4.35
N PHE A 79 2.56 4.11 4.67
CA PHE A 79 3.01 4.08 6.06
C PHE A 79 2.42 5.24 6.87
N SER A 80 2.44 6.44 6.30
CA SER A 80 1.90 7.60 7.00
C SER A 80 0.40 7.48 7.26
N LEU A 81 -0.34 6.88 6.33
CA LEU A 81 -1.77 6.64 6.50
C LEU A 81 -2.05 5.62 7.60
N ILE A 82 -1.30 4.52 7.63
CA ILE A 82 -1.41 3.52 8.69
C ILE A 82 -1.15 4.16 10.05
N HIS A 83 -0.10 4.96 10.14
CA HIS A 83 0.27 5.67 11.35
C HIS A 83 -0.83 6.62 11.81
N ASP A 84 -1.38 7.41 10.90
CA ASP A 84 -2.41 8.39 11.23
C ASP A 84 -3.71 7.71 11.66
N ASP A 85 -4.01 6.52 11.16
CA ASP A 85 -5.23 5.79 11.49
C ASP A 85 -5.18 5.13 12.86
N LEU A 86 -4.01 5.06 13.50
CA LEU A 86 -3.85 4.39 14.80
C LEU A 86 -4.71 5.03 15.89
N PRO A 87 -5.12 4.23 16.90
CA PRO A 87 -6.00 4.72 17.98
C PRO A 87 -5.45 5.94 18.72
N GLY A 88 -4.14 6.07 18.82
CA GLY A 88 -3.51 7.20 19.51
C GLY A 88 -3.48 8.49 18.70
N ILE A 89 -3.87 8.45 17.44
CA ILE A 89 -3.83 9.62 16.53
C ILE A 89 -5.25 9.90 16.05
N ASP A 90 -5.65 9.43 14.88
CA ASP A 90 -6.98 9.71 14.34
C ASP A 90 -8.01 8.63 14.72
N ASN A 91 -7.57 7.45 15.12
CA ASN A 91 -8.42 6.32 15.51
C ASN A 91 -9.46 5.99 14.44
N ASP A 92 -9.04 5.92 13.19
CA ASP A 92 -9.93 5.59 12.08
C ASP A 92 -10.15 4.09 11.97
N ASP A 93 -11.39 3.68 11.74
CA ASP A 93 -11.75 2.28 11.57
C ASP A 93 -11.72 1.84 10.12
N PHE A 94 -11.92 2.77 9.18
CA PHE A 94 -12.01 2.47 7.77
C PHE A 94 -11.17 3.42 6.93
N ARG A 95 -10.62 2.90 5.84
CA ARG A 95 -9.91 3.67 4.83
C ARG A 95 -10.15 3.03 3.46
N HIS A 96 -10.48 3.83 2.45
CA HIS A 96 -10.83 3.36 1.10
C HIS A 96 -11.94 2.29 1.13
N GLY A 97 -12.91 2.44 2.06
CA GLY A 97 -14.03 1.51 2.18
C GLY A 97 -13.68 0.18 2.83
N LYS A 98 -12.47 0.02 3.34
CA LYS A 98 -11.99 -1.21 3.98
C LYS A 98 -11.56 -0.93 5.42
N PRO A 99 -11.60 -1.93 6.31
CA PRO A 99 -11.05 -1.75 7.66
C PRO A 99 -9.60 -1.27 7.60
N THR A 100 -9.23 -0.39 8.52
CA THR A 100 -7.85 0.07 8.62
C THR A 100 -6.93 -1.08 9.02
N ASN A 101 -5.63 -0.90 8.77
CA ASN A 101 -4.64 -1.94 9.00
C ASN A 101 -4.67 -2.47 10.43
N HIS A 102 -4.67 -1.59 11.42
CA HIS A 102 -4.64 -2.02 12.82
C HIS A 102 -5.92 -2.74 13.25
N LYS A 103 -7.06 -2.41 12.65
CA LYS A 103 -8.31 -3.11 12.93
C LYS A 103 -8.29 -4.52 12.34
N LYS A 104 -7.89 -4.64 11.09
CA LYS A 104 -7.83 -5.92 10.37
C LYS A 104 -6.90 -6.91 11.08
N PHE A 105 -5.68 -6.49 11.38
CA PHE A 105 -4.66 -7.39 11.87
C PHE A 105 -4.70 -7.61 13.38
N ASN A 106 -5.28 -6.69 14.14
CA ASN A 106 -5.55 -6.95 15.54
C ASN A 106 -6.57 -8.06 15.72
N GLU A 107 -7.64 -8.04 14.92
CA GLU A 107 -8.65 -9.10 14.96
C GLU A 107 -8.06 -10.44 14.55
N ASP A 108 -7.26 -10.47 13.48
CA ASP A 108 -6.58 -11.68 13.04
C ASP A 108 -5.64 -12.22 14.11
N ARG A 109 -4.92 -11.36 14.81
CA ARG A 109 -4.04 -11.77 15.90
C ARG A 109 -4.82 -12.35 17.07
N LYS A 110 -5.94 -11.75 17.44
CA LYS A 110 -6.82 -12.27 18.49
C LYS A 110 -7.34 -13.66 18.13
N SER A 111 -7.79 -13.83 16.90
CA SER A 111 -8.26 -15.12 16.40
C SER A 111 -7.14 -16.17 16.45
N THR A 112 -5.95 -15.84 16.02
CA THR A 112 -4.79 -16.72 16.07
C THR A 112 -4.45 -17.13 17.50
N ARG A 113 -4.49 -16.17 18.43
CA ARG A 113 -4.27 -16.46 19.86
C ARG A 113 -5.29 -17.44 20.42
N GLN A 114 -6.56 -17.24 20.08
CA GLN A 114 -7.62 -18.13 20.54
C GLN A 114 -7.47 -19.52 19.97
N ASN A 115 -7.09 -19.62 18.70
CA ASN A 115 -6.94 -20.88 18.00
C ASN A 115 -5.69 -21.67 18.37
N SER A 116 -4.68 -20.99 18.91
CA SER A 116 -3.44 -21.65 19.29
C SER A 116 -3.55 -22.47 20.56
N SER A 117 -4.66 -22.37 21.26
CA SER A 117 -4.91 -23.08 22.52
C SER A 117 -3.83 -22.86 23.58
N HIS A 118 -3.13 -21.77 23.49
CA HIS A 118 -2.06 -21.47 24.41
C HIS A 118 -2.59 -20.70 25.60
N PRO A 119 -2.60 -21.27 26.77
CA PRO A 119 -3.17 -20.63 27.95
C PRO A 119 -2.20 -19.63 28.57
N LEU A 120 -1.82 -18.68 27.81
CA LEU A 120 -0.98 -17.62 28.38
C LEU A 120 -1.80 -16.42 28.71
#